data_edea0e93d3f9ee381a9188d2fb309a9f
#
_entry.id   edea0e93d3f9ee381a9188d2fb309a9f
#
_cell.length_a   1.000
_cell.length_b   1.000
_cell.length_c   1.000
_cell.angle_alpha   90.00
_cell.angle_beta   90.00
_cell.angle_gamma   90.00
#
_symmetry.space_group_name_H-M   'P 1'
#
loop_
_entity.id
_entity.type
_entity.pdbx_description
1 polymer ?
#
loop_
_entity_poly.entity_id
_entity_poly.type
_entity_poly.pdbx_seq_one_letter_code
_entity_poly.pdbx_strand_id
1 'polypeptide(L)'
;MVKRLRILLVGLTVVALLSVGCSDEYKDMTTSFQTDLCVIAQSHKDQSLSLITDIGALLFPAAELDSQYYKVGDRYLVTYIPMDSTGTTPGKLLAVSGRPVRVLEMQPVLVKPILDPSDSTGALGDDPVKLTTFPWLGGGFLNMEFKLRYHNETIKHGVFLIADSTVTRQDGATIYLTFKHNANGDGTNLLAASLVSFSLSSLPDLALADSLVVSLLEWTDNGNVINSYRLPNRVNK
;
A
#
# COMPACT_ATOMS: atom_id res chain seq x y z
N MET A 1 -14.14 -28.64 -69.76
CA MET A 1 -13.41 -27.39 -70.03
C MET A 1 -12.50 -27.15 -68.85
N VAL A 2 -11.23 -27.54 -68.96
CA VAL A 2 -10.23 -27.56 -67.90
C VAL A 2 -9.29 -26.38 -68.10
N LYS A 3 -9.27 -25.40 -67.18
CA LYS A 3 -8.31 -24.28 -67.20
C LYS A 3 -7.09 -24.66 -66.35
N ARG A 4 -5.94 -24.73 -67.04
CA ARG A 4 -4.63 -25.02 -66.48
C ARG A 4 -4.11 -23.85 -65.66
N LEU A 5 -3.77 -24.11 -64.39
CA LEU A 5 -3.04 -23.21 -63.50
C LEU A 5 -1.52 -23.25 -63.82
N ARG A 6 -0.98 -22.11 -64.20
CA ARG A 6 0.48 -21.96 -64.41
C ARG A 6 1.13 -21.56 -63.10
N ILE A 7 2.03 -22.40 -62.63
CA ILE A 7 2.90 -22.13 -61.50
C ILE A 7 4.11 -21.32 -62.01
N LEU A 8 4.28 -20.11 -61.52
CA LEU A 8 5.46 -19.28 -61.76
C LEU A 8 6.46 -19.51 -60.64
N LEU A 9 7.60 -20.16 -60.99
CA LEU A 9 8.75 -20.31 -60.10
C LEU A 9 9.52 -18.98 -60.11
N VAL A 10 9.55 -18.26 -59.00
CA VAL A 10 10.42 -17.10 -58.82
C VAL A 10 11.62 -17.55 -57.99
N GLY A 11 12.78 -17.42 -58.60
CA GLY A 11 14.05 -17.82 -58.02
C GLY A 11 14.46 -16.97 -56.82
N LEU A 12 14.87 -17.64 -55.75
CA LEU A 12 15.40 -17.07 -54.54
C LEU A 12 16.90 -16.79 -54.71
N THR A 13 17.26 -15.53 -54.97
CA THR A 13 18.67 -15.08 -54.89
C THR A 13 18.99 -14.75 -53.41
N VAL A 14 19.84 -15.58 -52.82
CA VAL A 14 20.44 -15.35 -51.50
C VAL A 14 21.51 -14.28 -51.64
N VAL A 15 21.24 -13.07 -51.14
CA VAL A 15 22.26 -12.05 -50.94
C VAL A 15 22.74 -12.18 -49.49
N ALA A 16 23.95 -12.72 -49.33
CA ALA A 16 24.65 -12.73 -48.04
C ALA A 16 25.18 -11.33 -47.77
N LEU A 17 24.42 -10.56 -46.94
CA LEU A 17 24.91 -9.33 -46.33
C LEU A 17 25.69 -9.70 -45.08
N LEU A 18 27.01 -9.53 -45.14
CA LEU A 18 27.89 -9.52 -43.97
C LEU A 18 27.54 -8.26 -43.15
N SER A 19 26.64 -8.40 -42.18
CA SER A 19 26.46 -7.40 -41.14
C SER A 19 27.60 -7.49 -40.13
N VAL A 20 28.51 -6.51 -40.19
CA VAL A 20 29.42 -6.21 -39.08
C VAL A 20 28.56 -5.88 -37.89
N GLY A 21 28.46 -6.81 -36.93
CA GLY A 21 27.74 -6.61 -35.69
C GLY A 21 28.49 -5.61 -34.82
N CYS A 22 28.00 -4.38 -34.72
CA CYS A 22 28.12 -3.62 -33.48
C CYS A 22 27.26 -4.32 -32.44
N SER A 23 27.89 -5.05 -31.55
CA SER A 23 27.25 -5.46 -30.29
C SER A 23 27.20 -4.25 -29.39
N ASP A 24 26.23 -3.37 -29.62
CA ASP A 24 25.75 -2.52 -28.54
C ASP A 24 25.11 -3.49 -27.54
N GLU A 25 25.81 -3.72 -26.45
CA GLU A 25 25.34 -4.39 -25.27
C GLU A 25 24.21 -3.51 -24.71
N TYR A 26 23.00 -3.67 -25.24
CA TYR A 26 21.78 -3.19 -24.64
C TYR A 26 21.67 -3.95 -23.31
N LYS A 27 22.30 -3.41 -22.27
CA LYS A 27 21.91 -3.73 -20.91
C LYS A 27 20.45 -3.37 -20.81
N ASP A 28 19.63 -4.39 -20.89
CA ASP A 28 18.21 -4.32 -20.60
C ASP A 28 18.09 -3.88 -19.13
N MET A 29 18.15 -2.54 -18.94
CA MET A 29 17.87 -1.93 -17.65
C MET A 29 16.35 -2.03 -17.46
N THR A 30 15.87 -3.22 -17.14
CA THR A 30 14.57 -3.38 -16.53
C THR A 30 14.59 -2.61 -15.23
N THR A 31 14.25 -1.34 -15.33
CA THR A 31 14.15 -0.44 -14.18
C THR A 31 12.99 -0.94 -13.33
N SER A 32 13.29 -1.80 -12.33
CA SER A 32 12.28 -2.30 -11.42
C SER A 32 11.83 -1.17 -10.52
N PHE A 33 10.57 -0.79 -10.60
CA PHE A 33 9.95 0.08 -9.61
C PHE A 33 9.46 -0.72 -8.42
N GLN A 34 9.39 -0.06 -7.27
CA GLN A 34 8.85 -0.58 -6.02
C GLN A 34 7.70 0.32 -5.58
N THR A 35 6.76 -0.26 -4.85
CA THR A 35 5.64 0.50 -4.27
C THR A 35 5.50 0.10 -2.81
N ASP A 36 5.61 1.07 -1.91
CA ASP A 36 5.53 0.87 -0.47
C ASP A 36 4.64 1.92 0.20
N LEU A 37 4.02 1.53 1.31
CA LEU A 37 3.41 2.48 2.22
C LEU A 37 4.51 3.19 3.03
N CYS A 38 4.50 4.51 3.00
CA CYS A 38 5.50 5.34 3.65
C CYS A 38 4.86 6.42 4.51
N VAL A 39 5.58 6.83 5.56
CA VAL A 39 5.30 8.03 6.36
C VAL A 39 6.36 9.07 6.05
N ILE A 40 5.95 10.32 5.91
CA ILE A 40 6.88 11.45 5.79
C ILE A 40 7.58 11.65 7.14
N ALA A 41 8.89 11.65 7.10
CA ALA A 41 9.75 11.99 8.24
C ALA A 41 10.63 13.21 7.92
N GLN A 42 11.16 13.85 8.94
CA GLN A 42 12.06 14.98 8.77
C GLN A 42 13.42 14.69 9.42
N SER A 43 14.47 14.99 8.71
CA SER A 43 15.82 14.94 9.25
C SER A 43 16.04 16.05 10.29
N HIS A 44 16.55 15.69 11.47
CA HIS A 44 16.87 16.66 12.50
C HIS A 44 18.06 17.58 12.11
N LYS A 45 18.88 17.14 11.17
CA LYS A 45 20.14 17.83 10.84
C LYS A 45 19.95 18.97 9.83
N ASP A 46 19.20 18.71 8.77
CA ASP A 46 19.06 19.60 7.62
C ASP A 46 17.62 19.95 7.27
N GLN A 47 16.69 19.49 8.11
CA GLN A 47 15.24 19.68 7.95
C GLN A 47 14.67 19.09 6.64
N SER A 48 15.47 18.34 5.88
CA SER A 48 14.99 17.68 4.65
C SER A 48 13.92 16.62 4.96
N LEU A 49 12.95 16.46 4.05
CA LEU A 49 11.94 15.41 4.15
C LEU A 49 12.48 14.09 3.58
N SER A 50 12.16 13.02 4.26
CA SER A 50 12.47 11.64 3.89
C SER A 50 11.21 10.77 4.03
N LEU A 51 11.29 9.52 3.59
CA LEU A 51 10.20 8.57 3.65
C LEU A 51 10.64 7.39 4.51
N ILE A 52 9.77 6.94 5.42
CA ILE A 52 9.98 5.72 6.20
C ILE A 52 8.91 4.72 5.76
N THR A 53 9.33 3.56 5.24
CA THR A 53 8.43 2.49 4.84
C THR A 53 7.84 1.77 6.05
N ASP A 54 6.78 0.97 5.85
CA ASP A 54 6.15 0.17 6.91
C ASP A 54 7.09 -0.84 7.58
N ILE A 55 8.14 -1.26 6.88
CA ILE A 55 9.18 -2.13 7.43
C ILE A 55 10.35 -1.36 8.07
N GLY A 56 10.24 -0.04 8.19
CA GLY A 56 11.25 0.82 8.80
C GLY A 56 12.43 1.20 7.89
N ALA A 57 12.37 0.88 6.59
CA ALA A 57 13.42 1.32 5.67
C ALA A 57 13.32 2.82 5.41
N LEU A 58 14.47 3.53 5.52
CA LEU A 58 14.57 4.96 5.26
C LEU A 58 14.92 5.19 3.79
N LEU A 59 14.09 5.99 3.11
CA LEU A 59 14.26 6.34 1.70
C LEU A 59 14.55 7.86 1.60
N PHE A 60 15.54 8.22 0.79
CA PHE A 60 15.90 9.59 0.49
C PHE A 60 15.49 9.94 -0.94
N PRO A 61 14.44 10.74 -1.14
CA PRO A 61 14.07 11.22 -2.46
C PRO A 61 15.20 12.02 -3.11
N ALA A 62 15.53 11.70 -4.37
CA ALA A 62 16.56 12.43 -5.14
C ALA A 62 16.12 13.87 -5.45
N ALA A 63 14.83 14.09 -5.66
CA ALA A 63 14.21 15.40 -5.71
C ALA A 63 13.68 15.74 -4.32
N GLU A 64 13.97 16.93 -3.83
CA GLU A 64 13.50 17.40 -2.53
C GLU A 64 11.96 17.45 -2.50
N LEU A 65 11.38 16.92 -1.42
CA LEU A 65 9.94 17.02 -1.17
C LEU A 65 9.64 18.41 -0.59
N ASP A 66 8.74 19.14 -1.24
CA ASP A 66 8.35 20.48 -0.78
C ASP A 66 7.49 20.38 0.48
N SER A 67 8.01 20.90 1.61
CA SER A 67 7.30 20.95 2.90
C SER A 67 6.01 21.79 2.90
N GLN A 68 5.77 22.55 1.84
CA GLN A 68 4.50 23.24 1.66
C GLN A 68 3.35 22.24 1.38
N TYR A 69 3.64 21.17 0.63
CA TYR A 69 2.67 20.16 0.23
C TYR A 69 2.74 18.88 1.06
N TYR A 70 3.93 18.52 1.53
CA TYR A 70 4.17 17.26 2.26
C TYR A 70 4.45 17.54 3.72
N LYS A 71 3.66 16.99 4.62
CA LYS A 71 3.78 17.22 6.07
C LYS A 71 4.36 15.99 6.78
N VAL A 72 5.20 16.24 7.77
CA VAL A 72 5.69 15.18 8.66
C VAL A 72 4.52 14.45 9.30
N GLY A 73 4.55 13.14 9.23
CA GLY A 73 3.48 12.26 9.72
C GLY A 73 2.43 11.90 8.66
N ASP A 74 2.36 12.62 7.54
CA ASP A 74 1.47 12.25 6.43
C ASP A 74 1.88 10.90 5.83
N ARG A 75 0.88 10.16 5.37
CA ARG A 75 1.05 8.81 4.85
C ARG A 75 0.70 8.71 3.38
N TYR A 76 1.58 8.06 2.63
CA TYR A 76 1.48 7.91 1.18
C TYR A 76 1.75 6.47 0.74
N LEU A 77 1.08 6.04 -0.31
CA LEU A 77 1.52 4.92 -1.15
C LEU A 77 2.50 5.50 -2.17
N VAL A 78 3.76 5.10 -2.09
CA VAL A 78 4.86 5.69 -2.86
C VAL A 78 5.39 4.68 -3.86
N THR A 79 5.36 5.06 -5.15
CA THR A 79 6.01 4.30 -6.22
C THR A 79 7.34 4.96 -6.55
N TYR A 80 8.42 4.20 -6.52
CA TYR A 80 9.77 4.71 -6.69
C TYR A 80 10.71 3.72 -7.36
N ILE A 81 11.83 4.24 -7.88
CA ILE A 81 12.94 3.46 -8.40
C ILE A 81 14.10 3.59 -7.43
N PRO A 82 14.65 2.49 -6.87
CA PRO A 82 15.90 2.52 -6.12
C PRO A 82 17.04 3.04 -7.00
N MET A 83 17.88 3.90 -6.44
CA MET A 83 19.07 4.43 -7.11
C MET A 83 20.32 3.76 -6.54
N ASP A 84 21.26 3.45 -7.42
CA ASP A 84 22.57 2.97 -6.98
C ASP A 84 23.35 4.08 -6.27
N SER A 85 24.03 3.74 -5.19
CA SER A 85 24.82 4.67 -4.39
C SER A 85 26.06 5.24 -5.12
N THR A 86 26.32 4.80 -6.35
CA THR A 86 27.48 5.20 -7.16
C THR A 86 27.40 6.63 -7.70
N GLY A 87 26.24 7.30 -7.59
CA GLY A 87 26.03 8.68 -8.03
C GLY A 87 26.13 9.76 -6.95
N THR A 88 26.42 9.40 -5.71
CA THR A 88 26.55 10.37 -4.60
C THR A 88 27.99 10.82 -4.43
N THR A 89 28.18 12.14 -4.40
CA THR A 89 29.49 12.79 -4.13
C THR A 89 30.14 12.13 -2.91
N PRO A 90 31.42 11.69 -3.00
CA PRO A 90 32.14 11.12 -1.86
C PRO A 90 32.19 12.13 -0.72
N GLY A 91 31.61 11.82 0.42
CA GLY A 91 31.64 12.68 1.62
C GLY A 91 30.29 12.87 2.34
N LYS A 92 29.14 12.53 1.74
CA LYS A 92 27.82 12.72 2.36
C LYS A 92 27.19 11.41 2.92
N LEU A 93 27.91 10.32 2.87
CA LEU A 93 27.38 8.97 3.03
C LEU A 93 27.80 8.31 4.34
N LEU A 94 27.62 8.85 5.51
CA LEU A 94 28.11 8.07 6.66
C LEU A 94 27.43 8.29 8.02
N ALA A 95 26.15 8.64 8.08
CA ALA A 95 25.52 8.65 9.40
C ALA A 95 24.15 7.94 9.50
N VAL A 96 23.44 7.74 8.37
CA VAL A 96 22.13 7.07 8.38
C VAL A 96 22.07 6.12 7.19
N SER A 97 21.90 4.82 7.44
CA SER A 97 21.75 3.83 6.37
C SER A 97 20.37 3.95 5.74
N GLY A 98 20.21 4.84 4.77
CA GLY A 98 19.00 4.98 3.97
C GLY A 98 19.32 4.81 2.49
N ARG A 99 18.31 4.55 1.70
CA ARG A 99 18.40 4.30 0.26
C ARG A 99 18.01 5.53 -0.53
N PRO A 100 18.86 6.06 -1.43
CA PRO A 100 18.44 7.08 -2.38
C PRO A 100 17.43 6.49 -3.37
N VAL A 101 16.38 7.23 -3.68
CA VAL A 101 15.28 6.80 -4.55
C VAL A 101 14.82 7.92 -5.48
N ARG A 102 14.43 7.56 -6.69
CA ARG A 102 13.68 8.45 -7.57
C ARG A 102 12.19 8.15 -7.39
N VAL A 103 11.50 9.06 -6.73
CA VAL A 103 10.05 8.97 -6.56
C VAL A 103 9.36 9.20 -7.91
N LEU A 104 8.43 8.34 -8.27
CA LEU A 104 7.61 8.43 -9.48
C LEU A 104 6.21 8.95 -9.18
N GLU A 105 5.63 8.48 -8.08
CA GLU A 105 4.27 8.81 -7.69
C GLU A 105 4.11 8.74 -6.18
N MET A 106 3.27 9.61 -5.62
CA MET A 106 2.85 9.60 -4.22
C MET A 106 1.34 9.79 -4.15
N GLN A 107 0.62 8.76 -3.72
CA GLN A 107 -0.83 8.80 -3.52
C GLN A 107 -1.12 8.91 -2.02
N PRO A 108 -1.89 9.93 -1.56
CA PRO A 108 -2.22 10.06 -0.15
C PRO A 108 -3.08 8.89 0.31
N VAL A 109 -2.77 8.34 1.47
CA VAL A 109 -3.52 7.25 2.10
C VAL A 109 -4.43 7.81 3.18
N LEU A 110 -5.67 7.35 3.20
CA LEU A 110 -6.62 7.72 4.25
C LEU A 110 -6.12 7.18 5.60
N VAL A 111 -5.81 8.08 6.53
CA VAL A 111 -5.42 7.74 7.90
C VAL A 111 -6.57 8.06 8.83
N LYS A 112 -6.90 7.11 9.74
CA LYS A 112 -7.94 7.27 10.75
C LYS A 112 -7.46 6.81 12.13
N PRO A 113 -8.00 7.38 13.22
CA PRO A 113 -7.80 6.83 14.55
C PRO A 113 -8.59 5.53 14.72
N ILE A 114 -8.20 4.72 15.69
CA ILE A 114 -9.05 3.66 16.24
C ILE A 114 -9.92 4.29 17.31
N LEU A 115 -11.21 4.05 17.24
CA LEU A 115 -12.21 4.65 18.14
C LEU A 115 -12.39 3.79 19.38
N ASP A 116 -12.59 4.44 20.51
CA ASP A 116 -13.18 3.79 21.69
C ASP A 116 -14.69 3.57 21.46
N PRO A 117 -15.28 2.48 21.96
CA PRO A 117 -16.73 2.25 21.84
C PRO A 117 -17.58 3.40 22.35
N SER A 118 -17.11 4.12 23.37
CA SER A 118 -17.80 5.28 23.94
C SER A 118 -17.79 6.52 23.03
N ASP A 119 -16.82 6.61 22.11
CA ASP A 119 -16.69 7.74 21.18
C ASP A 119 -17.55 7.58 19.92
N SER A 120 -18.17 6.41 19.76
CA SER A 120 -18.98 6.06 18.58
C SER A 120 -20.39 6.65 18.67
N THR A 121 -20.51 7.99 18.61
CA THR A 121 -21.80 8.70 18.72
C THR A 121 -22.63 8.78 17.44
N GLY A 122 -22.12 8.24 16.33
CA GLY A 122 -22.76 8.30 15.01
C GLY A 122 -23.17 6.93 14.47
N ALA A 123 -23.89 6.93 13.35
CA ALA A 123 -24.19 5.72 12.60
C ALA A 123 -22.90 5.20 11.94
N LEU A 124 -22.28 4.18 12.53
CA LEU A 124 -21.04 3.58 12.03
C LEU A 124 -21.30 2.71 10.80
N GLY A 125 -22.55 2.28 10.60
CA GLY A 125 -22.96 1.39 9.53
C GLY A 125 -22.52 -0.06 9.74
N ASP A 126 -23.14 -0.93 8.97
CA ASP A 126 -22.81 -2.37 8.90
C ASP A 126 -22.85 -2.84 7.44
N ASP A 127 -22.51 -1.95 6.52
CA ASP A 127 -22.45 -2.30 5.10
C ASP A 127 -21.23 -3.21 4.84
N PRO A 128 -21.40 -4.31 4.10
CA PRO A 128 -20.32 -5.25 3.90
C PRO A 128 -19.25 -4.70 2.94
N VAL A 129 -18.02 -5.11 3.16
CA VAL A 129 -16.89 -4.90 2.26
C VAL A 129 -16.32 -6.25 1.77
N LYS A 130 -15.30 -6.24 0.93
CA LYS A 130 -14.56 -7.43 0.53
C LYS A 130 -13.07 -7.15 0.67
N LEU A 131 -12.37 -7.83 1.58
CA LEU A 131 -10.91 -7.72 1.62
C LEU A 131 -10.29 -8.19 0.29
N THR A 132 -9.28 -7.46 -0.17
CA THR A 132 -8.45 -7.84 -1.33
C THR A 132 -7.18 -8.53 -0.89
N THR A 133 -6.68 -8.17 0.30
CA THR A 133 -5.51 -8.75 0.93
C THR A 133 -5.78 -9.00 2.41
N PHE A 134 -4.96 -9.84 3.04
CA PHE A 134 -4.99 -10.01 4.48
C PHE A 134 -4.58 -8.68 5.16
N PRO A 135 -5.29 -8.20 6.20
CA PRO A 135 -4.87 -6.98 6.93
C PRO A 135 -3.45 -7.14 7.48
N TRP A 136 -2.69 -6.05 7.58
CA TRP A 136 -1.31 -6.13 8.06
C TRP A 136 -0.93 -4.96 8.97
N LEU A 137 0.07 -5.19 9.83
CA LEU A 137 0.65 -4.17 10.68
C LEU A 137 1.95 -3.64 10.05
N GLY A 138 2.15 -2.33 10.06
CA GLY A 138 3.37 -1.71 9.54
C GLY A 138 3.41 -0.22 9.84
N GLY A 139 4.59 0.32 10.10
CA GLY A 139 4.80 1.76 10.31
C GLY A 139 4.02 2.37 11.48
N GLY A 140 3.54 1.58 12.44
CA GLY A 140 2.66 2.04 13.52
C GLY A 140 1.17 2.09 13.14
N PHE A 141 0.79 1.41 12.07
CA PHE A 141 -0.58 1.35 11.55
C PHE A 141 -1.07 -0.09 11.38
N LEU A 142 -2.39 -0.23 11.44
CA LEU A 142 -3.11 -1.37 10.89
C LEU A 142 -3.64 -0.96 9.53
N ASN A 143 -3.24 -1.68 8.49
CA ASN A 143 -3.58 -1.39 7.11
C ASN A 143 -4.61 -2.38 6.59
N MET A 144 -5.58 -1.88 5.84
CA MET A 144 -6.64 -2.69 5.23
C MET A 144 -6.88 -2.24 3.80
N GLU A 145 -6.78 -3.20 2.88
CA GLU A 145 -7.14 -3.01 1.48
C GLU A 145 -8.40 -3.83 1.19
N PHE A 146 -9.42 -3.18 0.67
CA PHE A 146 -10.72 -3.79 0.45
C PHE A 146 -11.44 -3.18 -0.75
N LYS A 147 -12.43 -3.88 -1.25
CA LYS A 147 -13.42 -3.35 -2.19
C LYS A 147 -14.69 -2.99 -1.43
N LEU A 148 -15.31 -1.90 -1.85
CA LEU A 148 -16.65 -1.50 -1.43
C LEU A 148 -17.57 -1.39 -2.66
N ARG A 149 -18.87 -1.51 -2.43
CA ARG A 149 -19.89 -1.29 -3.44
C ARG A 149 -20.42 0.14 -3.33
N TYR A 150 -20.63 0.77 -4.46
CA TYR A 150 -21.17 2.13 -4.53
C TYR A 150 -22.02 2.31 -5.79
N HIS A 151 -22.71 3.43 -5.91
CA HIS A 151 -23.45 3.83 -7.10
C HIS A 151 -23.15 5.28 -7.47
N ASN A 152 -23.04 6.15 -6.48
CA ASN A 152 -22.87 7.59 -6.69
C ASN A 152 -21.58 8.09 -6.02
N GLU A 153 -20.62 8.54 -6.81
CA GLU A 153 -19.32 9.04 -6.34
C GLU A 153 -19.41 10.28 -5.43
N THR A 154 -20.55 10.98 -5.43
CA THR A 154 -20.76 12.14 -4.56
C THR A 154 -21.14 11.74 -3.13
N ILE A 155 -21.65 10.52 -2.92
CA ILE A 155 -21.98 10.00 -1.60
C ILE A 155 -20.70 9.47 -0.96
N LYS A 156 -20.29 10.09 0.14
CA LYS A 156 -19.07 9.69 0.84
C LYS A 156 -19.35 8.53 1.78
N HIS A 157 -18.62 7.46 1.61
CA HIS A 157 -18.63 6.32 2.51
C HIS A 157 -17.78 6.59 3.75
N GLY A 158 -18.26 6.13 4.90
CA GLY A 158 -17.52 6.16 6.16
C GLY A 158 -16.85 4.81 6.44
N VAL A 159 -15.59 4.82 6.91
CA VAL A 159 -14.93 3.62 7.43
C VAL A 159 -14.39 3.91 8.83
N PHE A 160 -14.53 2.94 9.73
CA PHE A 160 -14.20 3.07 11.14
C PHE A 160 -13.59 1.77 11.66
N LEU A 161 -12.70 1.87 12.63
CA LEU A 161 -12.17 0.75 13.39
C LEU A 161 -12.38 1.03 14.87
N ILE A 162 -13.00 0.09 15.58
CA ILE A 162 -13.41 0.25 16.97
C ILE A 162 -12.64 -0.75 17.83
N ALA A 163 -12.10 -0.30 18.95
CA ALA A 163 -11.47 -1.18 19.92
C ALA A 163 -12.55 -1.76 20.85
N ASP A 164 -13.00 -2.99 20.56
CA ASP A 164 -14.10 -3.60 21.33
C ASP A 164 -13.69 -3.99 22.73
N SER A 165 -12.51 -4.63 22.89
CA SER A 165 -12.04 -5.09 24.19
C SER A 165 -10.57 -5.52 24.14
N THR A 166 -9.93 -5.54 25.31
CA THR A 166 -8.65 -6.19 25.54
C THR A 166 -8.86 -7.39 26.45
N VAL A 167 -8.47 -8.56 25.98
CA VAL A 167 -8.52 -9.80 26.76
C VAL A 167 -7.11 -10.27 27.05
N THR A 168 -6.74 -10.25 28.35
CA THR A 168 -5.47 -10.79 28.81
C THR A 168 -5.66 -12.24 29.27
N ARG A 169 -4.82 -13.14 28.77
CA ARG A 169 -4.74 -14.56 29.15
C ARG A 169 -3.35 -14.88 29.67
N GLN A 170 -3.17 -16.08 30.25
CA GLN A 170 -1.84 -16.53 30.71
C GLN A 170 -0.81 -16.63 29.59
N ASP A 171 -1.27 -16.84 28.35
CA ASP A 171 -0.47 -16.98 27.11
C ASP A 171 -0.35 -15.67 26.30
N GLY A 172 -0.79 -14.54 26.85
CA GLY A 172 -0.69 -13.22 26.25
C GLY A 172 -2.00 -12.44 26.18
N ALA A 173 -1.89 -11.17 25.78
CA ALA A 173 -3.02 -10.29 25.58
C ALA A 173 -3.45 -10.23 24.11
N THR A 174 -4.74 -10.17 23.87
CA THR A 174 -5.31 -9.98 22.52
C THR A 174 -6.24 -8.77 22.54
N ILE A 175 -6.00 -7.83 21.61
CA ILE A 175 -6.91 -6.69 21.37
C ILE A 175 -7.88 -7.10 20.27
N TYR A 176 -9.18 -6.92 20.52
CA TYR A 176 -10.24 -7.17 19.54
C TYR A 176 -10.71 -5.85 18.96
N LEU A 177 -10.78 -5.81 17.64
CA LEU A 177 -11.13 -4.66 16.83
C LEU A 177 -12.26 -5.02 15.87
N THR A 178 -13.25 -4.14 15.73
CA THR A 178 -14.32 -4.29 14.75
C THR A 178 -14.22 -3.20 13.68
N PHE A 179 -14.04 -3.60 12.44
CA PHE A 179 -14.13 -2.71 11.28
C PHE A 179 -15.59 -2.50 10.89
N LYS A 180 -15.97 -1.25 10.68
CA LYS A 180 -17.30 -0.82 10.27
C LYS A 180 -17.23 0.01 9.00
N HIS A 181 -18.18 -0.21 8.11
CA HIS A 181 -18.36 0.56 6.89
C HIS A 181 -19.79 1.09 6.82
N ASN A 182 -19.92 2.37 6.49
CA ASN A 182 -21.19 3.03 6.26
C ASN A 182 -21.25 3.57 4.83
N ALA A 183 -22.08 2.97 4.00
CA ALA A 183 -22.33 3.41 2.64
C ALA A 183 -23.21 4.67 2.57
N ASN A 184 -23.73 5.17 3.71
CA ASN A 184 -24.62 6.34 3.78
C ASN A 184 -25.84 6.24 2.85
N GLY A 185 -26.36 5.01 2.68
CA GLY A 185 -27.53 4.74 1.82
C GLY A 185 -27.24 4.74 0.33
N ASP A 186 -25.97 4.69 -0.06
CA ASP A 186 -25.59 4.56 -1.47
C ASP A 186 -25.97 3.19 -2.05
N GLY A 187 -26.10 3.15 -3.38
CA GLY A 187 -26.37 1.91 -4.11
C GLY A 187 -25.14 0.99 -4.21
N THR A 188 -25.33 -0.18 -4.87
CA THR A 188 -24.31 -1.24 -4.89
C THR A 188 -23.89 -1.69 -6.29
N ASN A 189 -24.09 -0.84 -7.31
CA ASN A 189 -23.96 -1.21 -8.72
C ASN A 189 -22.51 -1.28 -9.22
N LEU A 190 -21.59 -0.55 -8.56
CA LEU A 190 -20.21 -0.40 -8.93
C LEU A 190 -19.29 -0.91 -7.81
N LEU A 191 -18.03 -1.13 -8.14
CA LEU A 191 -16.99 -1.53 -7.19
C LEU A 191 -15.84 -0.52 -7.20
N ALA A 192 -15.40 -0.12 -6.01
CA ALA A 192 -14.17 0.66 -5.83
C ALA A 192 -13.20 -0.10 -4.92
N ALA A 193 -11.91 -0.02 -5.24
CA ALA A 193 -10.85 -0.42 -4.33
C ALA A 193 -10.54 0.74 -3.36
N SER A 194 -10.24 0.42 -2.12
CA SER A 194 -9.90 1.39 -1.08
C SER A 194 -8.78 0.86 -0.20
N LEU A 195 -7.91 1.76 0.23
CA LEU A 195 -6.85 1.51 1.18
C LEU A 195 -6.99 2.49 2.35
N VAL A 196 -6.98 1.96 3.57
CA VAL A 196 -7.02 2.76 4.80
C VAL A 196 -5.95 2.29 5.78
N SER A 197 -5.35 3.23 6.49
CA SER A 197 -4.42 2.98 7.59
C SER A 197 -5.03 3.49 8.89
N PHE A 198 -5.16 2.63 9.89
CA PHE A 198 -5.62 3.00 11.23
C PHE A 198 -4.42 3.16 12.15
N SER A 199 -4.30 4.34 12.77
CA SER A 199 -3.18 4.62 13.69
C SER A 199 -3.29 3.78 14.96
N LEU A 200 -2.25 3.01 15.24
CA LEU A 200 -2.17 2.19 16.46
C LEU A 200 -1.81 3.00 17.70
N SER A 201 -1.43 4.27 17.54
CA SER A 201 -1.04 5.15 18.66
C SER A 201 -2.17 5.43 19.66
N SER A 202 -3.43 5.24 19.26
CA SER A 202 -4.61 5.38 20.11
C SER A 202 -4.93 4.14 20.96
N LEU A 203 -4.22 3.01 20.77
CA LEU A 203 -4.42 1.79 21.52
C LEU A 203 -3.57 1.77 22.80
N PRO A 204 -4.13 1.92 24.01
CA PRO A 204 -3.36 2.05 25.25
C PRO A 204 -2.57 0.78 25.59
N ASP A 205 -3.10 -0.40 25.26
CA ASP A 205 -2.54 -1.68 25.66
C ASP A 205 -1.72 -2.36 24.54
N LEU A 206 -1.42 -1.64 23.45
CA LEU A 206 -0.73 -2.21 22.29
C LEU A 206 0.62 -2.84 22.67
N ALA A 207 1.36 -2.21 23.57
CA ALA A 207 2.68 -2.70 24.01
C ALA A 207 2.60 -4.04 24.77
N LEU A 208 1.46 -4.33 25.37
CA LEU A 208 1.21 -5.57 26.14
C LEU A 208 0.54 -6.66 25.30
N ALA A 209 0.04 -6.31 24.12
CA ALA A 209 -0.69 -7.23 23.27
C ALA A 209 0.25 -8.10 22.41
N ASP A 210 0.02 -9.40 22.40
CA ASP A 210 0.72 -10.35 21.50
C ASP A 210 0.04 -10.41 20.12
N SER A 211 -1.22 -10.08 20.04
CA SER A 211 -1.97 -10.09 18.78
C SER A 211 -3.15 -9.11 18.78
N LEU A 212 -3.54 -8.72 17.57
CA LEU A 212 -4.77 -8.03 17.29
C LEU A 212 -5.69 -8.97 16.50
N VAL A 213 -6.99 -8.91 16.77
CA VAL A 213 -8.01 -9.61 15.97
C VAL A 213 -8.93 -8.57 15.38
N VAL A 214 -9.01 -8.52 14.05
CA VAL A 214 -9.91 -7.61 13.32
C VAL A 214 -11.07 -8.39 12.79
N SER A 215 -12.29 -8.03 13.18
CA SER A 215 -13.55 -8.59 12.68
C SER A 215 -14.24 -7.60 11.75
N LEU A 216 -14.83 -8.09 10.66
CA LEU A 216 -15.58 -7.26 9.71
C LEU A 216 -16.64 -8.07 8.98
N LEU A 217 -17.67 -7.37 8.50
CA LEU A 217 -18.72 -7.95 7.65
C LEU A 217 -18.25 -7.96 6.20
N GLU A 218 -18.16 -9.14 5.59
CA GLU A 218 -17.79 -9.32 4.19
C GLU A 218 -18.96 -9.87 3.38
N TRP A 219 -19.10 -9.42 2.13
CA TRP A 219 -19.98 -10.09 1.20
C TRP A 219 -19.30 -11.30 0.57
N THR A 220 -20.07 -12.35 0.38
CA THR A 220 -19.71 -13.57 -0.37
C THR A 220 -20.78 -13.87 -1.40
N ASP A 221 -20.55 -14.87 -2.23
CA ASP A 221 -21.56 -15.36 -3.19
C ASP A 221 -22.80 -15.95 -2.48
N ASN A 222 -22.64 -16.37 -1.22
CA ASN A 222 -23.70 -16.98 -0.41
C ASN A 222 -24.32 -16.02 0.62
N GLY A 223 -24.05 -14.73 0.52
CA GLY A 223 -24.51 -13.70 1.46
C GLY A 223 -23.37 -13.07 2.27
N ASN A 224 -23.74 -12.32 3.29
CA ASN A 224 -22.78 -11.63 4.15
C ASN A 224 -22.34 -12.53 5.31
N VAL A 225 -21.05 -12.46 5.65
CA VAL A 225 -20.45 -13.24 6.74
C VAL A 225 -19.50 -12.36 7.55
N ILE A 226 -19.46 -12.55 8.88
CA ILE A 226 -18.44 -11.92 9.72
C ILE A 226 -17.19 -12.80 9.69
N ASN A 227 -16.11 -12.24 9.20
CA ASN A 227 -14.79 -12.85 9.22
C ASN A 227 -13.89 -12.16 10.26
N SER A 228 -12.98 -12.93 10.86
CA SER A 228 -12.02 -12.43 11.85
C SER A 228 -10.60 -12.82 11.45
N TYR A 229 -9.69 -11.85 11.51
CA TYR A 229 -8.30 -11.96 11.08
C TYR A 229 -7.38 -11.70 12.26
N ARG A 230 -6.55 -12.70 12.61
CA ARG A 230 -5.57 -12.55 13.69
C ARG A 230 -4.23 -12.08 13.15
N LEU A 231 -3.73 -11.00 13.71
CA LEU A 231 -2.49 -10.34 13.36
C LEU A 231 -1.52 -10.46 14.53
N PRO A 232 -0.35 -11.11 14.38
CA PRO A 232 0.65 -11.12 15.43
C PRO A 232 1.23 -9.71 15.62
N ASN A 233 1.26 -9.24 16.85
CA ASN A 233 1.89 -7.97 17.18
C ASN A 233 3.40 -8.18 17.35
N ARG A 234 4.18 -7.77 16.35
CA ARG A 234 5.64 -7.88 16.35
C ARG A 234 6.34 -6.56 16.69
N VAL A 235 5.59 -5.56 17.11
CA VAL A 235 6.09 -4.17 17.30
C VAL A 235 7.14 -4.12 18.43
N ASN A 236 7.19 -5.09 19.33
CA ASN A 236 8.06 -5.08 20.52
C ASN A 236 8.89 -6.37 20.69
N LYS A 237 9.10 -7.16 19.62
CA LYS A 237 9.95 -8.37 19.70
C LYS A 237 11.21 -8.24 18.88
#